data_1681666663ac4f1a20afd90fa36ac5f1
#
_entry.id   1681666663ac4f1a20afd90fa36ac5f1
#
_cell.length_a   1.000
_cell.length_b   1.000
_cell.length_c   1.000
_cell.angle_alpha   90.00
_cell.angle_beta   90.00
_cell.angle_gamma   90.00
#
_symmetry.space_group_name_H-M   'P 1'
#
loop_
_entity.id
_entity.type
_entity.pdbx_description
1 polymer ?
#
loop_
_entity_poly.entity_id
_entity_poly.type
_entity_poly.pdbx_seq_one_letter_code
_entity_poly.pdbx_strand_id
1 'polypeptide(L)'
;MDKQPKIIIIDDEEVVLDSCTMILEGGNYSVSTASNGTLGLELVEKIQPDLVFVDLKMPGIPGIEVLEKITEANPTIVSIVITGYATVNSAVEAMKKGAYDFLPKPFTPDEFRLITKRGLERRKLMLETIALRKEKEMLRENFTAIISHELKSPLGAIQQNIYALSAELLGVTNENQQARIERMKSRIEDLIKLINSWLRVMSVDISKISENFSTISVNSVIIKAIEINEPQSIRKDIQIVTLIDESIEPIEGEEVSFQEALVNIIGNAIKYSYPGGKIIIKAQQVDDHVLISISDTGVGISKEELPYVLVDFFRGKSGQEIEDSHGIGLTISRRIIEAHKGTISVESKQGEGTTFYINVPIKQKGKS
;
A
#
# COMPACT_ATOMS: atom_id res chain seq x y z
N MET A 1 1.33 -8.60 33.41
CA MET A 1 0.07 -8.20 34.09
C MET A 1 -0.86 -7.73 33.00
N ASP A 2 -1.92 -8.44 32.72
CA ASP A 2 -2.93 -8.00 31.76
C ASP A 2 -3.58 -6.71 32.31
N LYS A 3 -3.51 -5.66 31.54
CA LYS A 3 -4.07 -4.35 31.89
C LYS A 3 -5.59 -4.49 31.93
N GLN A 4 -6.24 -4.04 33.00
CA GLN A 4 -7.70 -4.05 33.09
C GLN A 4 -8.30 -3.29 31.91
N PRO A 5 -9.21 -3.88 31.13
CA PRO A 5 -9.91 -3.18 30.06
C PRO A 5 -10.69 -1.97 30.61
N LYS A 6 -10.56 -0.85 29.92
CA LYS A 6 -11.20 0.41 30.27
C LYS A 6 -12.49 0.57 29.48
N ILE A 7 -13.59 0.78 30.17
CA ILE A 7 -14.92 0.95 29.60
C ILE A 7 -15.45 2.32 29.97
N ILE A 8 -16.00 3.06 29.01
CA ILE A 8 -16.75 4.31 29.26
C ILE A 8 -18.21 4.07 28.89
N ILE A 9 -19.10 4.58 29.72
CA ILE A 9 -20.55 4.56 29.48
C ILE A 9 -21.03 6.01 29.43
N ILE A 10 -21.65 6.42 28.32
CA ILE A 10 -22.12 7.79 28.07
C ILE A 10 -23.63 7.71 27.89
N ASP A 11 -24.36 8.26 28.88
CA ASP A 11 -25.83 8.24 28.93
C ASP A 11 -26.30 9.39 29.82
N ASP A 12 -27.37 10.07 29.47
CA ASP A 12 -27.92 11.18 30.29
C ASP A 12 -28.80 10.72 31.45
N GLU A 13 -29.17 9.43 31.48
CA GLU A 13 -29.97 8.83 32.55
C GLU A 13 -29.04 8.20 33.62
N GLU A 14 -28.94 8.83 34.83
CA GLU A 14 -28.14 8.29 35.94
C GLU A 14 -28.49 6.85 36.29
N VAL A 15 -29.79 6.49 36.22
CA VAL A 15 -30.25 5.11 36.48
C VAL A 15 -29.62 4.08 35.52
N VAL A 16 -29.40 4.46 34.26
CA VAL A 16 -28.73 3.60 33.27
C VAL A 16 -27.25 3.50 33.58
N LEU A 17 -26.59 4.62 33.90
CA LEU A 17 -25.17 4.65 34.28
C LEU A 17 -24.89 3.76 35.49
N ASP A 18 -25.70 3.88 36.55
CA ASP A 18 -25.58 3.06 37.77
C ASP A 18 -25.86 1.59 37.50
N SER A 19 -26.92 1.28 36.74
CA SER A 19 -27.27 -0.10 36.38
C SER A 19 -26.15 -0.78 35.57
N CYS A 20 -25.62 -0.11 34.54
CA CYS A 20 -24.53 -0.63 33.72
C CYS A 20 -23.25 -0.82 34.56
N THR A 21 -22.93 0.13 35.44
CA THR A 21 -21.78 0.03 36.35
C THR A 21 -21.92 -1.17 37.28
N MET A 22 -23.09 -1.34 37.92
CA MET A 22 -23.38 -2.46 38.81
C MET A 22 -23.31 -3.83 38.06
N ILE A 23 -23.80 -3.88 36.83
CA ILE A 23 -23.72 -5.12 36.02
C ILE A 23 -22.26 -5.52 35.74
N LEU A 24 -21.36 -4.54 35.60
CA LEU A 24 -19.93 -4.78 35.35
C LEU A 24 -19.11 -4.92 36.64
N GLU A 25 -19.66 -4.60 37.81
CA GLU A 25 -19.03 -4.86 39.10
C GLU A 25 -18.75 -6.36 39.30
N GLY A 26 -17.56 -6.67 39.82
CA GLY A 26 -17.07 -8.05 39.98
C GLY A 26 -16.39 -8.60 38.72
N GLY A 27 -16.46 -7.89 37.57
CA GLY A 27 -15.62 -8.13 36.40
C GLY A 27 -14.26 -7.43 36.54
N ASN A 28 -13.26 -7.91 35.81
CA ASN A 28 -11.94 -7.26 35.80
C ASN A 28 -11.91 -6.08 34.82
N TYR A 29 -12.76 -5.04 35.04
CA TYR A 29 -12.92 -3.86 34.19
C TYR A 29 -12.70 -2.58 35.00
N SER A 30 -12.18 -1.54 34.33
CA SER A 30 -12.17 -0.17 34.87
C SER A 30 -13.28 0.61 34.16
N VAL A 31 -14.38 0.86 34.89
CA VAL A 31 -15.56 1.55 34.35
C VAL A 31 -15.53 3.04 34.73
N SER A 32 -15.83 3.91 33.76
CA SER A 32 -16.03 5.33 33.93
C SER A 32 -17.35 5.74 33.27
N THR A 33 -18.02 6.73 33.81
CA THR A 33 -19.33 7.18 33.33
C THR A 33 -19.31 8.67 32.97
N ALA A 34 -20.11 9.06 31.98
CA ALA A 34 -20.35 10.45 31.60
C ALA A 34 -21.85 10.69 31.37
N SER A 35 -22.38 11.77 31.89
CA SER A 35 -23.79 12.13 31.80
C SER A 35 -24.18 12.92 30.54
N ASN A 36 -23.26 13.14 29.63
CA ASN A 36 -23.49 13.78 28.32
C ASN A 36 -22.33 13.55 27.35
N GLY A 37 -22.57 13.86 26.06
CA GLY A 37 -21.58 13.63 24.99
C GLY A 37 -20.28 14.42 25.14
N THR A 38 -20.32 15.65 25.66
CA THR A 38 -19.13 16.50 25.87
C THR A 38 -18.20 15.89 26.91
N LEU A 39 -18.70 15.56 28.09
CA LEU A 39 -17.92 14.87 29.13
C LEU A 39 -17.44 13.51 28.68
N GLY A 40 -18.24 12.79 27.88
CA GLY A 40 -17.86 11.52 27.27
C GLY A 40 -16.64 11.63 26.39
N LEU A 41 -16.60 12.61 25.50
CA LEU A 41 -15.46 12.84 24.59
C LEU A 41 -14.20 13.25 25.36
N GLU A 42 -14.32 14.12 26.40
CA GLU A 42 -13.18 14.47 27.25
C GLU A 42 -12.60 13.25 27.97
N LEU A 43 -13.48 12.38 28.49
CA LEU A 43 -13.04 11.11 29.10
C LEU A 43 -12.39 10.16 28.11
N VAL A 44 -12.92 10.04 26.89
CA VAL A 44 -12.33 9.20 25.83
C VAL A 44 -10.92 9.67 25.50
N GLU A 45 -10.71 10.98 25.34
CA GLU A 45 -9.38 11.54 25.07
C GLU A 45 -8.40 11.27 26.22
N LYS A 46 -8.83 11.49 27.47
CA LYS A 46 -8.00 11.33 28.67
C LYS A 46 -7.69 9.88 29.00
N ILE A 47 -8.66 8.98 28.88
CA ILE A 47 -8.57 7.59 29.39
C ILE A 47 -8.09 6.65 28.29
N GLN A 48 -8.38 6.95 27.01
CA GLN A 48 -8.15 6.05 25.85
C GLN A 48 -8.77 4.67 26.14
N PRO A 49 -10.11 4.54 26.12
CA PRO A 49 -10.81 3.34 26.52
C PRO A 49 -10.68 2.22 25.48
N ASP A 50 -10.97 1.01 25.89
CA ASP A 50 -11.06 -0.15 25.00
C ASP A 50 -12.47 -0.29 24.41
N LEU A 51 -13.48 0.11 25.17
CA LEU A 51 -14.89 0.00 24.81
C LEU A 51 -15.64 1.25 25.28
N VAL A 52 -16.51 1.77 24.43
CA VAL A 52 -17.42 2.88 24.80
C VAL A 52 -18.86 2.46 24.50
N PHE A 53 -19.73 2.64 25.49
CA PHE A 53 -21.18 2.59 25.32
C PHE A 53 -21.71 4.02 25.17
N VAL A 54 -22.57 4.26 24.18
CA VAL A 54 -23.11 5.61 23.89
C VAL A 54 -24.61 5.53 23.69
N ASP A 55 -25.38 6.34 24.43
CA ASP A 55 -26.78 6.56 24.07
C ASP A 55 -26.87 7.53 22.88
N LEU A 56 -27.82 7.27 21.97
CA LEU A 56 -28.02 8.11 20.79
C LEU A 56 -28.71 9.41 21.10
N LYS A 57 -29.60 9.42 22.10
CA LYS A 57 -30.45 10.59 22.45
C LYS A 57 -30.03 11.18 23.77
N MET A 58 -29.13 12.14 23.71
CA MET A 58 -28.66 12.88 24.85
C MET A 58 -28.81 14.40 24.61
N PRO A 59 -29.02 15.21 25.65
CA PRO A 59 -28.95 16.66 25.54
C PRO A 59 -27.55 17.14 25.13
N GLY A 60 -27.48 18.17 24.29
CA GLY A 60 -26.22 18.73 23.81
C GLY A 60 -25.71 18.02 22.57
N ILE A 61 -24.59 17.34 22.67
CA ILE A 61 -24.01 16.59 21.53
C ILE A 61 -24.75 15.25 21.37
N PRO A 62 -25.40 14.98 20.21
CA PRO A 62 -26.07 13.71 19.96
C PRO A 62 -25.07 12.54 19.95
N GLY A 63 -25.50 11.35 20.43
CA GLY A 63 -24.62 10.17 20.48
C GLY A 63 -24.05 9.76 19.14
N ILE A 64 -24.76 10.03 18.04
CA ILE A 64 -24.25 9.75 16.68
C ILE A 64 -23.00 10.60 16.34
N GLU A 65 -22.96 11.87 16.78
CA GLU A 65 -21.80 12.75 16.60
C GLU A 65 -20.64 12.34 17.53
N VAL A 66 -20.97 11.84 18.74
CA VAL A 66 -19.97 11.27 19.66
C VAL A 66 -19.28 10.07 19.03
N LEU A 67 -20.04 9.17 18.38
CA LEU A 67 -19.51 8.01 17.67
C LEU A 67 -18.55 8.40 16.54
N GLU A 68 -18.93 9.39 15.71
CA GLU A 68 -18.08 9.90 14.63
C GLU A 68 -16.75 10.41 15.18
N LYS A 69 -16.79 11.29 16.18
CA LYS A 69 -15.59 11.87 16.78
C LYS A 69 -14.68 10.80 17.42
N ILE A 70 -15.24 9.79 18.07
CA ILE A 70 -14.45 8.67 18.62
C ILE A 70 -13.77 7.88 17.48
N THR A 71 -14.51 7.56 16.42
CA THR A 71 -14.01 6.78 15.30
C THR A 71 -12.91 7.53 14.55
N GLU A 72 -13.07 8.85 14.35
CA GLU A 72 -12.06 9.70 13.71
C GLU A 72 -10.80 9.83 14.57
N ALA A 73 -10.94 10.04 15.89
CA ALA A 73 -9.81 10.20 16.80
C ALA A 73 -9.03 8.89 17.00
N ASN A 74 -9.72 7.76 17.13
CA ASN A 74 -9.11 6.45 17.33
C ASN A 74 -10.01 5.31 16.83
N PRO A 75 -9.87 4.87 15.58
CA PRO A 75 -10.70 3.83 14.97
C PRO A 75 -10.55 2.44 15.62
N THR A 76 -9.62 2.29 16.55
CA THR A 76 -9.47 1.04 17.29
C THR A 76 -10.35 0.96 18.52
N ILE A 77 -10.91 2.06 19.03
CA ILE A 77 -11.88 2.05 20.13
C ILE A 77 -13.18 1.41 19.63
N VAL A 78 -13.67 0.40 20.34
CA VAL A 78 -14.93 -0.23 19.99
C VAL A 78 -16.07 0.53 20.62
N SER A 79 -17.00 1.03 19.80
CA SER A 79 -18.18 1.76 20.26
C SER A 79 -19.43 0.93 20.09
N ILE A 80 -20.26 0.84 21.13
CA ILE A 80 -21.55 0.15 21.14
C ILE A 80 -22.63 1.14 21.52
N VAL A 81 -23.70 1.14 20.76
CA VAL A 81 -24.86 2.00 21.02
C VAL A 81 -25.81 1.33 22.01
N ILE A 82 -26.28 2.09 23.02
CA ILE A 82 -27.38 1.70 23.88
C ILE A 82 -28.53 2.70 23.63
N THR A 83 -29.71 2.25 23.25
CA THR A 83 -30.79 3.21 22.94
C THR A 83 -32.18 2.64 23.17
N GLY A 84 -33.08 3.45 23.69
CA GLY A 84 -34.53 3.19 23.80
C GLY A 84 -35.26 3.33 22.46
N TYR A 85 -34.62 3.91 21.43
CA TYR A 85 -35.20 4.14 20.10
C TYR A 85 -34.58 3.22 19.05
N ALA A 86 -34.62 1.93 19.33
CA ALA A 86 -34.07 0.90 18.42
C ALA A 86 -34.96 0.72 17.18
N THR A 87 -34.83 1.62 16.21
CA THR A 87 -35.41 1.42 14.87
C THR A 87 -34.32 0.83 13.93
N VAL A 88 -34.73 0.10 12.90
CA VAL A 88 -33.77 -0.40 11.90
C VAL A 88 -32.95 0.75 11.30
N ASN A 89 -33.56 1.89 11.06
CA ASN A 89 -32.89 3.05 10.51
C ASN A 89 -31.84 3.64 11.45
N SER A 90 -32.13 3.79 12.75
CA SER A 90 -31.16 4.31 13.72
C SER A 90 -29.99 3.36 13.94
N ALA A 91 -30.23 2.04 13.93
CA ALA A 91 -29.18 1.04 14.00
C ALA A 91 -28.27 1.08 12.76
N VAL A 92 -28.85 1.13 11.56
CA VAL A 92 -28.09 1.24 10.30
C VAL A 92 -27.26 2.53 10.25
N GLU A 93 -27.82 3.64 10.71
CA GLU A 93 -27.09 4.92 10.76
C GLU A 93 -25.92 4.85 11.74
N ALA A 94 -26.12 4.35 12.95
CA ALA A 94 -25.06 4.15 13.94
C ALA A 94 -23.92 3.25 13.42
N MET A 95 -24.27 2.15 12.76
CA MET A 95 -23.26 1.26 12.13
C MET A 95 -22.44 1.97 11.04
N LYS A 96 -23.08 2.81 10.21
CA LYS A 96 -22.36 3.62 9.21
C LYS A 96 -21.42 4.65 9.83
N LYS A 97 -21.73 5.12 11.05
CA LYS A 97 -20.94 6.10 11.80
C LYS A 97 -19.90 5.47 12.74
N GLY A 98 -19.67 4.15 12.64
CA GLY A 98 -18.59 3.44 13.32
C GLY A 98 -19.00 2.67 14.57
N ALA A 99 -20.30 2.54 14.89
CA ALA A 99 -20.72 1.62 15.92
C ALA A 99 -20.41 0.18 15.54
N TYR A 100 -19.88 -0.60 16.47
CA TYR A 100 -19.62 -2.04 16.28
C TYR A 100 -20.89 -2.87 16.42
N ASP A 101 -21.74 -2.48 17.40
CA ASP A 101 -22.99 -3.19 17.70
C ASP A 101 -23.97 -2.22 18.39
N PHE A 102 -25.21 -2.66 18.61
CA PHE A 102 -26.19 -1.90 19.38
C PHE A 102 -26.97 -2.77 20.35
N LEU A 103 -27.40 -2.18 21.47
CA LEU A 103 -28.18 -2.81 22.52
C LEU A 103 -29.45 -1.99 22.79
N PRO A 104 -30.65 -2.53 22.49
CA PRO A 104 -31.91 -1.83 22.78
C PRO A 104 -32.20 -1.76 24.28
N LYS A 105 -32.70 -0.61 24.77
CA LYS A 105 -33.26 -0.49 26.10
C LYS A 105 -34.76 -0.91 26.06
N PRO A 106 -35.29 -1.67 27.04
CA PRO A 106 -34.58 -2.27 28.18
C PRO A 106 -33.79 -3.52 27.81
N PHE A 107 -32.66 -3.75 28.47
CA PHE A 107 -31.81 -4.90 28.30
C PHE A 107 -31.61 -5.65 29.62
N THR A 108 -31.28 -6.93 29.52
CA THR A 108 -30.94 -7.76 30.69
C THR A 108 -29.45 -7.66 31.04
N PRO A 109 -29.09 -7.95 32.33
CA PRO A 109 -27.69 -7.99 32.74
C PRO A 109 -26.82 -8.95 31.86
N ASP A 110 -27.39 -10.08 31.45
CA ASP A 110 -26.67 -11.06 30.66
C ASP A 110 -26.43 -10.57 29.22
N GLU A 111 -27.38 -9.87 28.60
CA GLU A 111 -27.21 -9.26 27.29
C GLU A 111 -26.11 -8.18 27.35
N PHE A 112 -26.10 -7.36 28.38
CA PHE A 112 -25.10 -6.31 28.56
C PHE A 112 -23.69 -6.90 28.77
N ARG A 113 -23.56 -7.95 29.61
CA ARG A 113 -22.29 -8.66 29.80
C ARG A 113 -21.81 -9.32 28.50
N LEU A 114 -22.72 -9.94 27.74
CA LEU A 114 -22.37 -10.62 26.50
C LEU A 114 -21.83 -9.63 25.46
N ILE A 115 -22.52 -8.51 25.25
CA ILE A 115 -22.10 -7.50 24.27
C ILE A 115 -20.80 -6.80 24.69
N THR A 116 -20.59 -6.57 25.99
CA THR A 116 -19.33 -6.07 26.55
C THR A 116 -18.18 -7.03 26.22
N LYS A 117 -18.35 -8.31 26.47
CA LYS A 117 -17.34 -9.33 26.17
C LYS A 117 -16.99 -9.36 24.68
N ARG A 118 -18.01 -9.37 23.81
CA ARG A 118 -17.82 -9.34 22.35
C ARG A 118 -17.06 -8.07 21.88
N GLY A 119 -17.43 -6.92 22.42
CA GLY A 119 -16.76 -5.66 22.12
C GLY A 119 -15.27 -5.65 22.51
N LEU A 120 -14.95 -6.12 23.71
CA LEU A 120 -13.58 -6.23 24.19
C LEU A 120 -12.75 -7.28 23.40
N GLU A 121 -13.36 -8.40 23.04
CA GLU A 121 -12.73 -9.40 22.19
C GLU A 121 -12.41 -8.84 20.80
N ARG A 122 -13.35 -8.10 20.22
CA ARG A 122 -13.13 -7.37 18.95
C ARG A 122 -11.95 -6.43 19.04
N ARG A 123 -11.88 -5.61 20.11
CA ARG A 123 -10.78 -4.69 20.38
C ARG A 123 -9.44 -5.43 20.45
N LYS A 124 -9.39 -6.51 21.21
CA LYS A 124 -8.19 -7.35 21.38
C LYS A 124 -7.68 -7.85 20.03
N LEU A 125 -8.56 -8.47 19.22
CA LEU A 125 -8.21 -8.99 17.90
C LEU A 125 -7.73 -7.87 16.93
N MET A 126 -8.31 -6.68 16.99
CA MET A 126 -7.83 -5.53 16.20
C MET A 126 -6.42 -5.12 16.59
N LEU A 127 -6.14 -4.99 17.90
CA LEU A 127 -4.82 -4.61 18.38
C LEU A 127 -3.76 -5.68 18.07
N GLU A 128 -4.09 -6.97 18.22
CA GLU A 128 -3.21 -8.07 17.83
C GLU A 128 -2.89 -8.04 16.34
N THR A 129 -3.89 -7.79 15.49
CA THR A 129 -3.71 -7.68 14.05
C THR A 129 -2.77 -6.52 13.68
N ILE A 130 -2.94 -5.36 14.34
CA ILE A 130 -2.07 -4.19 14.13
C ILE A 130 -0.64 -4.49 14.60
N ALA A 131 -0.49 -5.11 15.77
CA ALA A 131 0.81 -5.49 16.32
C ALA A 131 1.56 -6.47 15.40
N LEU A 132 0.87 -7.51 14.92
CA LEU A 132 1.46 -8.49 13.99
C LEU A 132 1.86 -7.87 12.65
N ARG A 133 1.05 -6.94 12.12
CA ARG A 133 1.41 -6.22 10.90
C ARG A 133 2.68 -5.38 11.11
N LYS A 134 2.75 -4.64 12.21
CA LYS A 134 3.91 -3.82 12.56
C LYS A 134 5.18 -4.67 12.79
N GLU A 135 5.05 -5.80 13.47
CA GLU A 135 6.16 -6.74 13.65
C GLU A 135 6.66 -7.30 12.31
N LYS A 136 5.73 -7.71 11.44
CA LYS A 136 6.06 -8.20 10.09
C LYS A 136 6.79 -7.13 9.27
N GLU A 137 6.37 -5.86 9.36
CA GLU A 137 7.01 -4.74 8.67
C GLU A 137 8.42 -4.49 9.20
N MET A 138 8.60 -4.44 10.52
CA MET A 138 9.92 -4.30 11.15
C MET A 138 10.87 -5.45 10.80
N LEU A 139 10.39 -6.69 10.82
CA LEU A 139 11.18 -7.84 10.40
C LEU A 139 11.61 -7.71 8.93
N ARG A 140 10.71 -7.27 8.06
CA ARG A 140 10.99 -7.04 6.63
C ARG A 140 12.04 -5.93 6.43
N GLU A 141 11.91 -4.81 7.12
CA GLU A 141 12.89 -3.70 7.05
C GLU A 141 14.27 -4.12 7.55
N ASN A 142 14.33 -4.77 8.72
CA ASN A 142 15.58 -5.27 9.30
C ASN A 142 16.25 -6.32 8.40
N PHE A 143 15.47 -7.27 7.88
CA PHE A 143 15.98 -8.28 6.94
C PHE A 143 16.56 -7.64 5.69
N THR A 144 15.86 -6.66 5.12
CA THR A 144 16.31 -5.92 3.93
C THR A 144 17.63 -5.18 4.19
N ALA A 145 17.74 -4.50 5.33
CA ALA A 145 18.97 -3.76 5.70
C ALA A 145 20.17 -4.69 5.90
N ILE A 146 19.97 -5.81 6.64
CA ILE A 146 21.04 -6.80 6.90
C ILE A 146 21.48 -7.44 5.59
N ILE A 147 20.56 -7.96 4.78
CA ILE A 147 20.89 -8.60 3.52
C ILE A 147 21.58 -7.63 2.55
N SER A 148 21.15 -6.34 2.52
CA SER A 148 21.82 -5.31 1.73
C SER A 148 23.30 -5.20 2.05
N HIS A 149 23.61 -5.13 3.33
CA HIS A 149 25.00 -4.95 3.79
C HIS A 149 25.82 -6.24 3.60
N GLU A 150 25.25 -7.37 4.05
CA GLU A 150 25.95 -8.66 4.08
C GLU A 150 26.17 -9.28 2.67
N LEU A 151 25.34 -8.92 1.67
CA LEU A 151 25.56 -9.38 0.30
C LEU A 151 26.37 -8.40 -0.54
N LYS A 152 26.22 -7.09 -0.36
CA LYS A 152 27.00 -6.10 -1.12
C LYS A 152 28.50 -6.19 -0.82
N SER A 153 28.86 -6.47 0.43
CA SER A 153 30.26 -6.51 0.88
C SER A 153 31.06 -7.62 0.19
N PRO A 154 30.70 -8.92 0.25
CA PRO A 154 31.45 -9.98 -0.40
C PRO A 154 31.42 -9.89 -1.93
N LEU A 155 30.30 -9.44 -2.52
CA LEU A 155 30.21 -9.25 -3.96
C LEU A 155 31.10 -8.12 -4.45
N GLY A 156 31.18 -7.00 -3.70
CA GLY A 156 32.11 -5.93 -3.98
C GLY A 156 33.58 -6.39 -3.90
N ALA A 157 33.91 -7.22 -2.92
CA ALA A 157 35.25 -7.81 -2.78
C ALA A 157 35.59 -8.75 -3.95
N ILE A 158 34.65 -9.61 -4.36
CA ILE A 158 34.83 -10.49 -5.53
C ILE A 158 35.00 -9.66 -6.81
N GLN A 159 34.18 -8.62 -6.99
CA GLN A 159 34.28 -7.71 -8.12
C GLN A 159 35.67 -7.04 -8.19
N GLN A 160 36.13 -6.49 -7.06
CA GLN A 160 37.46 -5.85 -6.96
C GLN A 160 38.58 -6.84 -7.29
N ASN A 161 38.52 -8.08 -6.77
CA ASN A 161 39.53 -9.10 -7.03
C ASN A 161 39.57 -9.49 -8.51
N ILE A 162 38.42 -9.57 -9.18
CA ILE A 162 38.39 -9.85 -10.63
C ILE A 162 38.92 -8.67 -11.44
N TYR A 163 38.64 -7.42 -11.04
CA TYR A 163 39.24 -6.27 -11.71
C TYR A 163 40.75 -6.21 -11.52
N ALA A 164 41.24 -6.48 -10.30
CA ALA A 164 42.69 -6.54 -10.03
C ALA A 164 43.36 -7.65 -10.85
N LEU A 165 42.81 -8.86 -10.82
CA LEU A 165 43.32 -10.00 -11.64
C LEU A 165 43.30 -9.67 -13.13
N SER A 166 42.26 -9.01 -13.63
CA SER A 166 42.18 -8.59 -15.05
C SER A 166 43.26 -7.57 -15.40
N ALA A 167 43.61 -6.65 -14.50
CA ALA A 167 44.68 -5.67 -14.70
C ALA A 167 46.06 -6.30 -14.69
N GLU A 168 46.32 -7.24 -13.73
CA GLU A 168 47.58 -7.97 -13.67
C GLU A 168 47.86 -8.89 -14.85
N LEU A 169 46.80 -9.44 -15.46
CA LEU A 169 46.87 -10.34 -16.58
C LEU A 169 46.81 -9.66 -17.97
N LEU A 170 46.75 -8.31 -18.00
CA LEU A 170 46.75 -7.55 -19.25
C LEU A 170 48.02 -7.82 -20.07
N GLY A 171 47.85 -8.43 -21.24
CA GLY A 171 48.96 -8.78 -22.14
C GLY A 171 49.64 -10.15 -21.88
N VAL A 172 49.25 -10.85 -20.80
CA VAL A 172 49.78 -12.17 -20.45
C VAL A 172 48.78 -13.30 -20.75
N THR A 173 47.50 -12.98 -20.83
CA THR A 173 46.43 -13.93 -21.11
C THR A 173 46.18 -14.11 -22.61
N ASN A 174 45.81 -15.34 -23.02
CA ASN A 174 45.27 -15.57 -24.35
C ASN A 174 43.81 -15.07 -24.45
N GLU A 175 43.30 -14.89 -25.66
CA GLU A 175 41.94 -14.38 -25.94
C GLU A 175 40.82 -15.14 -25.20
N ASN A 176 40.98 -16.47 -25.03
CA ASN A 176 40.02 -17.32 -24.32
C ASN A 176 39.97 -17.03 -22.81
N GLN A 177 41.11 -16.75 -22.19
CA GLN A 177 41.19 -16.40 -20.76
C GLN A 177 40.60 -15.01 -20.50
N GLN A 178 40.88 -14.07 -21.39
CA GLN A 178 40.33 -12.71 -21.32
C GLN A 178 38.81 -12.69 -21.47
N ALA A 179 38.26 -13.45 -22.42
CA ALA A 179 36.83 -13.64 -22.61
C ALA A 179 36.15 -14.33 -21.39
N ARG A 180 36.86 -15.19 -20.64
CA ARG A 180 36.36 -15.79 -19.41
C ARG A 180 36.28 -14.75 -18.26
N ILE A 181 37.29 -13.93 -18.13
CA ILE A 181 37.36 -12.86 -17.11
C ILE A 181 36.23 -11.84 -17.35
N GLU A 182 36.04 -11.40 -18.59
CA GLU A 182 34.97 -10.49 -18.95
C GLU A 182 33.57 -11.10 -18.67
N ARG A 183 33.37 -12.38 -18.94
CA ARG A 183 32.11 -13.07 -18.57
C ARG A 183 31.91 -13.16 -17.08
N MET A 184 32.95 -13.32 -16.25
CA MET A 184 32.86 -13.32 -14.80
C MET A 184 32.49 -11.94 -14.28
N LYS A 185 33.11 -10.87 -14.79
CA LYS A 185 32.77 -9.48 -14.46
C LYS A 185 31.29 -9.21 -14.74
N SER A 186 30.83 -9.48 -15.97
CA SER A 186 29.44 -9.27 -16.36
C SER A 186 28.47 -10.01 -15.43
N ARG A 187 28.72 -11.29 -15.11
CA ARG A 187 27.85 -12.07 -14.22
C ARG A 187 27.79 -11.53 -12.80
N ILE A 188 28.89 -10.98 -12.28
CA ILE A 188 28.92 -10.37 -10.93
C ILE A 188 28.14 -9.06 -10.95
N GLU A 189 28.32 -8.22 -11.97
CA GLU A 189 27.54 -6.99 -12.15
C GLU A 189 26.04 -7.30 -12.23
N ASP A 190 25.65 -8.32 -12.95
CA ASP A 190 24.25 -8.75 -13.05
C ASP A 190 23.71 -9.26 -11.70
N LEU A 191 24.52 -10.01 -10.94
CA LEU A 191 24.14 -10.46 -9.62
C LEU A 191 23.95 -9.29 -8.63
N ILE A 192 24.85 -8.29 -8.68
CA ILE A 192 24.75 -7.07 -7.87
C ILE A 192 23.48 -6.28 -8.24
N LYS A 193 23.17 -6.13 -9.54
CA LYS A 193 21.94 -5.51 -10.01
C LYS A 193 20.69 -6.26 -9.51
N LEU A 194 20.70 -7.58 -9.59
CA LEU A 194 19.61 -8.45 -9.13
C LEU A 194 19.35 -8.28 -7.62
N ILE A 195 20.41 -8.33 -6.83
CA ILE A 195 20.32 -8.14 -5.38
C ILE A 195 19.79 -6.73 -5.04
N ASN A 196 20.32 -5.69 -5.67
CA ASN A 196 19.84 -4.31 -5.45
C ASN A 196 18.36 -4.17 -5.82
N SER A 197 17.92 -4.81 -6.89
CA SER A 197 16.52 -4.81 -7.31
C SER A 197 15.61 -5.57 -6.32
N TRP A 198 16.08 -6.71 -5.78
CA TRP A 198 15.38 -7.46 -4.74
C TRP A 198 15.18 -6.65 -3.47
N LEU A 199 16.26 -6.00 -3.02
CA LEU A 199 16.25 -5.15 -1.84
C LEU A 199 15.27 -3.98 -2.02
N ARG A 200 15.20 -3.45 -3.24
CA ARG A 200 14.26 -2.37 -3.58
C ARG A 200 12.80 -2.82 -3.49
N VAL A 201 12.44 -4.01 -4.01
CA VAL A 201 11.09 -4.57 -3.84
C VAL A 201 10.72 -4.75 -2.38
N MET A 202 11.67 -5.19 -1.56
CA MET A 202 11.44 -5.37 -0.12
C MET A 202 11.36 -4.05 0.65
N SER A 203 12.05 -3.00 0.19
CA SER A 203 12.09 -1.68 0.83
C SER A 203 10.98 -0.73 0.39
N VAL A 204 10.24 -1.04 -0.69
CA VAL A 204 9.07 -0.24 -1.09
C VAL A 204 8.00 -0.37 -0.01
N ASP A 205 7.96 0.62 0.85
CA ASP A 205 6.97 0.76 1.90
C ASP A 205 5.82 1.64 1.41
N ILE A 206 4.68 0.99 1.18
CA ILE A 206 3.45 1.65 0.70
C ILE A 206 3.03 2.78 1.66
N SER A 207 3.27 2.63 2.97
CA SER A 207 2.91 3.64 3.96
C SER A 207 3.79 4.89 3.83
N LYS A 208 5.10 4.73 3.64
CA LYS A 208 6.04 5.85 3.46
C LYS A 208 5.79 6.64 2.16
N ILE A 209 5.38 5.95 1.08
CA ILE A 209 4.98 6.64 -0.16
C ILE A 209 3.79 7.55 0.09
N SER A 210 2.77 7.06 0.81
CA SER A 210 1.56 7.85 1.09
C SER A 210 1.78 9.01 2.07
N GLU A 211 2.80 8.95 2.93
CA GLU A 211 3.19 10.05 3.82
C GLU A 211 3.77 11.27 3.07
N ASN A 212 4.36 11.04 1.90
CA ASN A 212 5.02 12.06 1.08
C ASN A 212 4.15 12.56 -0.08
N PHE A 213 2.86 12.30 -0.06
CA PHE A 213 1.95 12.74 -1.12
C PHE A 213 1.88 14.27 -1.22
N SER A 214 1.94 14.72 -2.45
CA SER A 214 1.79 16.12 -2.84
C SER A 214 0.95 16.20 -4.12
N THR A 215 0.58 17.40 -4.53
CA THR A 215 -0.11 17.62 -5.81
C THR A 215 0.90 17.50 -6.94
N ILE A 216 0.75 16.52 -7.84
CA ILE A 216 1.66 16.23 -8.94
C ILE A 216 0.97 16.30 -10.29
N SER A 217 1.67 16.81 -11.30
CA SER A 217 1.20 16.82 -12.70
C SER A 217 1.55 15.52 -13.39
N VAL A 218 0.55 14.73 -13.78
CA VAL A 218 0.73 13.47 -14.51
C VAL A 218 1.49 13.70 -15.81
N ASN A 219 1.19 14.78 -16.53
CA ASN A 219 1.84 15.14 -17.78
C ASN A 219 3.35 15.34 -17.59
N SER A 220 3.74 16.09 -16.54
CA SER A 220 5.16 16.34 -16.21
C SER A 220 5.87 15.02 -15.87
N VAL A 221 5.25 14.14 -15.11
CA VAL A 221 5.85 12.86 -14.71
C VAL A 221 6.02 11.92 -15.91
N ILE A 222 5.06 11.88 -16.84
CA ILE A 222 5.18 11.10 -18.10
C ILE A 222 6.35 11.61 -18.93
N ILE A 223 6.48 12.94 -19.12
CA ILE A 223 7.56 13.53 -19.91
C ILE A 223 8.92 13.17 -19.30
N LYS A 224 9.09 13.35 -17.99
CA LYS A 224 10.33 12.99 -17.28
C LYS A 224 10.67 11.50 -17.43
N ALA A 225 9.66 10.62 -17.36
CA ALA A 225 9.86 9.18 -17.54
C ALA A 225 10.29 8.82 -18.97
N ILE A 226 9.79 9.55 -19.98
CA ILE A 226 10.23 9.40 -21.38
C ILE A 226 11.68 9.86 -21.54
N GLU A 227 12.05 11.03 -21.03
CA GLU A 227 13.41 11.57 -21.08
C GLU A 227 14.45 10.59 -20.50
N ILE A 228 14.16 9.94 -19.38
CA ILE A 228 15.03 8.93 -18.76
C ILE A 228 15.22 7.72 -19.70
N ASN A 229 14.19 7.33 -20.44
CA ASN A 229 14.22 6.18 -21.34
C ASN A 229 14.72 6.52 -22.76
N GLU A 230 14.87 7.79 -23.10
CA GLU A 230 15.26 8.27 -24.43
C GLU A 230 16.56 7.63 -24.97
N PRO A 231 17.65 7.48 -24.17
CA PRO A 231 18.86 6.83 -24.67
C PRO A 231 18.66 5.38 -25.08
N GLN A 232 17.70 4.67 -24.46
CA GLN A 232 17.40 3.29 -24.85
C GLN A 232 16.52 3.23 -26.10
N SER A 233 15.56 4.14 -26.23
CA SER A 233 14.68 4.24 -27.41
C SER A 233 15.50 4.57 -28.68
N ILE A 234 16.43 5.52 -28.58
CA ILE A 234 17.32 5.89 -29.69
C ILE A 234 18.19 4.70 -30.10
N ARG A 235 18.83 4.01 -29.14
CA ARG A 235 19.68 2.84 -29.45
C ARG A 235 18.94 1.71 -30.16
N LYS A 236 17.64 1.58 -29.93
CA LYS A 236 16.81 0.53 -30.53
C LYS A 236 15.95 1.02 -31.68
N ASP A 237 16.11 2.30 -32.09
CA ASP A 237 15.34 2.96 -33.15
C ASP A 237 13.81 2.90 -32.86
N ILE A 238 13.39 3.12 -31.58
CA ILE A 238 11.99 3.10 -31.18
C ILE A 238 11.40 4.51 -31.24
N GLN A 239 10.30 4.65 -31.95
CA GLN A 239 9.52 5.89 -31.97
C GLN A 239 8.54 5.94 -30.77
N ILE A 240 8.69 6.95 -29.90
CA ILE A 240 7.73 7.21 -28.82
C ILE A 240 6.78 8.32 -29.26
N VAL A 241 5.48 8.04 -29.22
CA VAL A 241 4.41 9.01 -29.55
C VAL A 241 3.54 9.22 -28.33
N THR A 242 3.33 10.48 -27.96
CA THR A 242 2.49 10.88 -26.83
C THR A 242 1.17 11.46 -27.31
N LEU A 243 0.08 11.04 -26.68
CA LEU A 243 -1.27 11.54 -26.86
C LEU A 243 -1.84 11.86 -25.46
N ILE A 244 -1.41 12.98 -24.91
CA ILE A 244 -1.70 13.39 -23.53
C ILE A 244 -2.72 14.52 -23.58
N ASP A 245 -3.81 14.36 -22.86
CA ASP A 245 -4.78 15.44 -22.69
C ASP A 245 -4.20 16.51 -21.75
N GLU A 246 -4.15 17.75 -22.22
CA GLU A 246 -3.63 18.88 -21.46
C GLU A 246 -4.56 19.30 -20.30
N SER A 247 -5.82 18.88 -20.33
CA SER A 247 -6.82 19.22 -19.32
C SER A 247 -6.82 18.30 -18.09
N ILE A 248 -5.89 17.33 -18.00
CA ILE A 248 -5.80 16.41 -16.85
C ILE A 248 -5.51 17.19 -15.57
N GLU A 249 -6.40 17.07 -14.59
CA GLU A 249 -6.18 17.63 -13.26
C GLU A 249 -4.98 16.97 -12.57
N PRO A 250 -4.21 17.75 -11.76
CA PRO A 250 -3.15 17.18 -10.94
C PRO A 250 -3.72 16.14 -9.95
N ILE A 251 -2.96 15.07 -9.73
CA ILE A 251 -3.33 14.01 -8.79
C ILE A 251 -2.61 14.18 -7.44
N GLU A 252 -3.13 13.58 -6.38
CA GLU A 252 -2.42 13.41 -5.12
C GLU A 252 -1.49 12.20 -5.20
N GLY A 253 -0.18 12.43 -5.10
CA GLY A 253 0.80 11.36 -5.21
C GLY A 253 2.22 11.76 -4.80
N GLU A 254 3.13 10.80 -4.81
CA GLU A 254 4.56 10.99 -4.60
C GLU A 254 5.25 10.93 -5.97
N GLU A 255 5.85 12.05 -6.39
CA GLU A 255 6.34 12.27 -7.76
C GLU A 255 7.43 11.29 -8.16
N VAL A 256 8.40 11.05 -7.26
CA VAL A 256 9.60 10.23 -7.56
C VAL A 256 9.22 8.77 -7.76
N SER A 257 8.40 8.21 -6.87
CA SER A 257 7.97 6.81 -7.01
C SER A 257 7.02 6.63 -8.20
N PHE A 258 6.09 7.58 -8.42
CA PHE A 258 5.19 7.49 -9.57
C PHE A 258 5.96 7.56 -10.90
N GLN A 259 6.97 8.45 -11.00
CA GLN A 259 7.90 8.50 -12.12
C GLN A 259 8.66 7.18 -12.29
N GLU A 260 9.14 6.57 -11.20
CA GLU A 260 9.80 5.27 -11.25
C GLU A 260 8.90 4.17 -11.84
N ALA A 261 7.64 4.13 -11.44
CA ALA A 261 6.69 3.16 -11.98
C ALA A 261 6.54 3.32 -13.50
N LEU A 262 6.43 4.56 -14.00
CA LEU A 262 6.34 4.83 -15.44
C LEU A 262 7.64 4.51 -16.18
N VAL A 263 8.80 4.86 -15.62
CA VAL A 263 10.12 4.52 -16.19
C VAL A 263 10.25 3.01 -16.40
N ASN A 264 9.86 2.21 -15.43
CA ASN A 264 9.91 0.76 -15.53
C ASN A 264 8.98 0.20 -16.62
N ILE A 265 7.76 0.74 -16.75
CA ILE A 265 6.78 0.26 -17.74
C ILE A 265 7.21 0.69 -19.15
N ILE A 266 7.65 1.95 -19.33
CA ILE A 266 8.17 2.45 -20.61
C ILE A 266 9.44 1.70 -21.00
N GLY A 267 10.35 1.46 -20.06
CA GLY A 267 11.55 0.67 -20.27
C GLY A 267 11.23 -0.76 -20.74
N ASN A 268 10.22 -1.39 -20.18
CA ASN A 268 9.73 -2.69 -20.66
C ASN A 268 9.16 -2.61 -22.08
N ALA A 269 8.36 -1.60 -22.39
CA ALA A 269 7.82 -1.39 -23.72
C ALA A 269 8.95 -1.24 -24.77
N ILE A 270 10.02 -0.50 -24.46
CA ILE A 270 11.21 -0.39 -25.33
C ILE A 270 11.93 -1.73 -25.44
N LYS A 271 12.14 -2.40 -24.29
CA LYS A 271 12.89 -3.65 -24.21
C LYS A 271 12.28 -4.76 -25.07
N TYR A 272 10.96 -4.91 -25.04
CA TYR A 272 10.23 -5.97 -25.73
C TYR A 272 9.71 -5.59 -27.11
N SER A 273 9.85 -4.33 -27.55
CA SER A 273 9.57 -3.91 -28.93
C SER A 273 10.61 -4.43 -29.93
N TYR A 274 10.22 -4.60 -31.16
CA TYR A 274 11.16 -4.83 -32.26
C TYR A 274 11.93 -3.55 -32.60
N PRO A 275 13.18 -3.62 -33.13
CA PRO A 275 13.88 -2.45 -33.67
C PRO A 275 13.02 -1.76 -34.74
N GLY A 276 13.00 -0.44 -34.75
CA GLY A 276 12.14 0.37 -35.61
C GLY A 276 10.66 0.38 -35.18
N GLY A 277 10.33 -0.19 -34.01
CA GLY A 277 8.97 -0.26 -33.49
C GLY A 277 8.45 1.08 -32.96
N LYS A 278 7.20 1.04 -32.48
CA LYS A 278 6.49 2.23 -32.00
C LYS A 278 5.91 2.00 -30.61
N ILE A 279 6.06 2.99 -29.74
CA ILE A 279 5.38 3.04 -28.43
C ILE A 279 4.42 4.23 -28.42
N ILE A 280 3.18 3.98 -28.02
CA ILE A 280 2.16 5.02 -27.91
C ILE A 280 1.79 5.16 -26.42
N ILE A 281 1.99 6.36 -25.88
CA ILE A 281 1.62 6.72 -24.51
C ILE A 281 0.42 7.64 -24.57
N LYS A 282 -0.70 7.23 -23.98
CA LYS A 282 -1.91 8.05 -23.88
C LYS A 282 -2.20 8.33 -22.41
N ALA A 283 -2.65 9.55 -22.13
CA ALA A 283 -3.17 9.89 -20.81
C ALA A 283 -4.44 10.74 -20.99
N GLN A 284 -5.48 10.39 -20.27
CA GLN A 284 -6.77 11.10 -20.28
C GLN A 284 -7.42 11.04 -18.90
N GLN A 285 -8.20 12.06 -18.58
CA GLN A 285 -9.05 12.04 -17.41
C GLN A 285 -10.36 11.34 -17.73
N VAL A 286 -10.77 10.41 -16.86
CA VAL A 286 -12.06 9.72 -16.93
C VAL A 286 -12.71 9.80 -15.55
N ASP A 287 -13.74 10.62 -15.43
CA ASP A 287 -14.38 10.93 -14.15
C ASP A 287 -13.37 11.41 -13.09
N ASP A 288 -13.32 10.77 -11.93
CA ASP A 288 -12.42 11.07 -10.81
C ASP A 288 -11.02 10.40 -10.93
N HIS A 289 -10.68 9.86 -12.10
CA HIS A 289 -9.46 9.10 -12.31
C HIS A 289 -8.68 9.57 -13.53
N VAL A 290 -7.38 9.33 -13.52
CA VAL A 290 -6.52 9.47 -14.70
C VAL A 290 -6.19 8.08 -15.22
N LEU A 291 -6.51 7.83 -16.49
CA LEU A 291 -6.16 6.62 -17.21
C LEU A 291 -4.94 6.88 -18.09
N ILE A 292 -3.84 6.14 -17.82
CA ILE A 292 -2.63 6.15 -18.63
C ILE A 292 -2.52 4.81 -19.32
N SER A 293 -2.29 4.80 -20.63
CA SER A 293 -2.00 3.57 -21.39
C SER A 293 -0.66 3.69 -22.10
N ILE A 294 0.14 2.61 -22.02
CA ILE A 294 1.45 2.49 -22.65
C ILE A 294 1.39 1.25 -23.54
N SER A 295 1.36 1.47 -24.86
CA SER A 295 1.21 0.41 -25.87
C SER A 295 2.47 0.28 -26.68
N ASP A 296 2.99 -0.92 -26.82
CA ASP A 296 4.12 -1.27 -27.70
C ASP A 296 3.70 -2.18 -28.87
N THR A 297 4.53 -2.21 -29.90
CA THR A 297 4.39 -3.09 -31.07
C THR A 297 5.44 -4.20 -31.01
N GLY A 298 5.62 -4.81 -29.84
CA GLY A 298 6.68 -5.81 -29.61
C GLY A 298 6.23 -7.24 -29.74
N VAL A 299 7.00 -8.13 -29.09
CA VAL A 299 6.81 -9.58 -29.13
C VAL A 299 5.47 -10.05 -28.52
N GLY A 300 4.82 -9.20 -27.73
CA GLY A 300 3.62 -9.57 -27.01
C GLY A 300 3.83 -10.65 -25.96
N ILE A 301 2.75 -11.05 -25.30
CA ILE A 301 2.73 -12.03 -24.21
C ILE A 301 1.76 -13.16 -24.59
N SER A 302 2.14 -14.40 -24.32
CA SER A 302 1.28 -15.56 -24.58
C SER A 302 0.07 -15.57 -23.62
N LYS A 303 -1.04 -16.21 -24.02
CA LYS A 303 -2.25 -16.33 -23.18
C LYS A 303 -1.98 -17.07 -21.87
N GLU A 304 -1.04 -18.01 -21.90
CA GLU A 304 -0.65 -18.80 -20.74
C GLU A 304 0.12 -17.97 -19.69
N GLU A 305 0.90 -16.99 -20.17
CA GLU A 305 1.76 -16.15 -19.32
C GLU A 305 1.05 -14.90 -18.81
N LEU A 306 0.06 -14.39 -19.57
CA LEU A 306 -0.63 -13.13 -19.28
C LEU A 306 -1.19 -13.02 -17.85
N PRO A 307 -1.78 -14.06 -17.23
CA PRO A 307 -2.28 -13.98 -15.85
C PRO A 307 -1.18 -13.79 -14.81
N TYR A 308 0.07 -14.12 -15.16
CA TYR A 308 1.20 -14.11 -14.22
C TYR A 308 2.13 -12.91 -14.37
N VAL A 309 1.97 -12.09 -15.41
CA VAL A 309 2.89 -10.97 -15.73
C VAL A 309 3.02 -9.95 -14.61
N LEU A 310 1.95 -9.75 -13.84
CA LEU A 310 1.92 -8.86 -12.68
C LEU A 310 2.18 -9.58 -11.34
N VAL A 311 2.45 -10.89 -11.35
CA VAL A 311 2.83 -11.65 -10.15
C VAL A 311 4.29 -11.37 -9.82
N ASP A 312 4.58 -11.26 -8.51
CA ASP A 312 5.92 -10.96 -8.02
C ASP A 312 6.95 -11.98 -8.55
N PHE A 313 8.06 -11.47 -9.11
CA PHE A 313 9.18 -12.25 -9.63
C PHE A 313 8.89 -13.12 -10.86
N PHE A 314 7.77 -12.94 -11.52
CA PHE A 314 7.45 -13.68 -12.73
C PHE A 314 8.35 -13.28 -13.90
N ARG A 315 8.83 -14.27 -14.67
CA ARG A 315 9.58 -14.11 -15.92
C ARG A 315 8.98 -15.00 -17.00
N GLY A 316 8.43 -14.41 -18.04
CA GLY A 316 7.98 -15.13 -19.22
C GLY A 316 9.15 -15.69 -20.04
N LYS A 317 8.86 -16.59 -20.98
CA LYS A 317 9.86 -17.21 -21.88
C LYS A 317 10.64 -16.16 -22.68
N SER A 318 9.95 -15.16 -23.23
CA SER A 318 10.59 -14.04 -23.93
C SER A 318 11.53 -13.23 -23.03
N GLY A 319 11.25 -13.17 -21.71
CA GLY A 319 12.12 -12.52 -20.72
C GLY A 319 13.34 -13.36 -20.34
N GLN A 320 13.31 -14.68 -20.55
CA GLN A 320 14.46 -15.57 -20.30
C GLN A 320 15.53 -15.46 -21.41
N GLU A 321 15.13 -15.13 -22.63
CA GLU A 321 16.01 -14.95 -23.78
C GLU A 321 16.66 -13.56 -23.84
N ILE A 322 16.09 -12.56 -23.12
CA ILE A 322 16.62 -11.20 -23.09
C ILE A 322 17.44 -11.03 -21.81
N GLU A 323 18.75 -10.85 -21.96
CA GLU A 323 19.65 -10.46 -20.86
C GLU A 323 19.12 -9.19 -20.16
N ASP A 324 19.30 -9.07 -18.83
CA ASP A 324 18.85 -7.96 -17.97
C ASP A 324 17.33 -7.92 -17.59
N SER A 325 16.56 -9.00 -17.69
CA SER A 325 15.19 -9.01 -17.16
C SER A 325 15.08 -9.84 -15.87
N HIS A 326 14.86 -9.17 -14.73
CA HIS A 326 14.81 -9.85 -13.42
C HIS A 326 13.38 -10.08 -12.90
N GLY A 327 12.32 -9.69 -13.65
CA GLY A 327 10.91 -9.83 -13.25
C GLY A 327 10.51 -8.92 -12.08
N ILE A 328 11.30 -7.91 -11.77
CA ILE A 328 11.16 -7.08 -10.56
C ILE A 328 10.51 -5.72 -10.87
N GLY A 329 10.77 -5.15 -12.04
CA GLY A 329 10.28 -3.80 -12.39
C GLY A 329 8.76 -3.68 -12.34
N LEU A 330 8.03 -4.65 -12.89
CA LEU A 330 6.55 -4.64 -12.86
C LEU A 330 6.00 -4.84 -11.45
N THR A 331 6.66 -5.65 -10.61
CA THR A 331 6.32 -5.78 -9.17
C THR A 331 6.42 -4.44 -8.44
N ILE A 332 7.52 -3.69 -8.66
CA ILE A 332 7.72 -2.36 -8.09
C ILE A 332 6.64 -1.40 -8.60
N SER A 333 6.43 -1.36 -9.93
CA SER A 333 5.42 -0.49 -10.53
C SER A 333 4.02 -0.77 -9.98
N ARG A 334 3.64 -2.04 -9.85
CA ARG A 334 2.35 -2.43 -9.25
C ARG A 334 2.21 -1.92 -7.82
N ARG A 335 3.22 -2.14 -6.97
CA ARG A 335 3.19 -1.67 -5.57
C ARG A 335 3.12 -0.16 -5.44
N ILE A 336 3.84 0.56 -6.29
CA ILE A 336 3.77 2.03 -6.33
C ILE A 336 2.36 2.50 -6.72
N ILE A 337 1.79 1.93 -7.78
CA ILE A 337 0.44 2.27 -8.25
C ILE A 337 -0.61 1.93 -7.20
N GLU A 338 -0.49 0.77 -6.52
CA GLU A 338 -1.35 0.39 -5.39
C GLU A 338 -1.20 1.36 -4.19
N ALA A 339 0.02 1.86 -3.91
CA ALA A 339 0.24 2.90 -2.91
C ALA A 339 -0.52 4.20 -3.24
N HIS A 340 -0.62 4.54 -4.54
CA HIS A 340 -1.42 5.65 -5.06
C HIS A 340 -2.92 5.32 -5.17
N LYS A 341 -3.39 4.22 -4.58
CA LYS A 341 -4.78 3.72 -4.66
C LYS A 341 -5.25 3.45 -6.09
N GLY A 342 -4.31 3.32 -7.01
CA GLY A 342 -4.54 2.99 -8.40
C GLY A 342 -4.57 1.50 -8.66
N THR A 343 -4.80 1.15 -9.92
CA THR A 343 -4.75 -0.21 -10.46
C THR A 343 -3.90 -0.26 -11.71
N ILE A 344 -3.25 -1.39 -11.93
CA ILE A 344 -2.53 -1.69 -13.16
C ILE A 344 -3.11 -2.96 -13.80
N SER A 345 -3.33 -2.91 -15.09
CA SER A 345 -3.77 -4.06 -15.88
C SER A 345 -3.00 -4.15 -17.19
N VAL A 346 -3.07 -5.29 -17.87
CA VAL A 346 -2.31 -5.56 -19.09
C VAL A 346 -3.18 -6.30 -20.09
N GLU A 347 -3.11 -5.87 -21.33
CA GLU A 347 -3.66 -6.57 -22.49
C GLU A 347 -2.52 -6.85 -23.46
N SER A 348 -2.45 -8.06 -23.97
CA SER A 348 -1.39 -8.46 -24.90
C SER A 348 -1.81 -9.60 -25.79
N LYS A 349 -1.24 -9.61 -26.98
CA LYS A 349 -1.34 -10.73 -27.91
C LYS A 349 0.04 -11.01 -28.50
N GLN A 350 0.44 -12.26 -28.44
CA GLN A 350 1.75 -12.70 -28.93
C GLN A 350 1.95 -12.31 -30.40
N GLY A 351 3.05 -11.61 -30.70
CA GLY A 351 3.39 -11.10 -32.02
C GLY A 351 2.75 -9.77 -32.42
N GLU A 352 1.81 -9.23 -31.61
CA GLU A 352 1.10 -7.98 -31.92
C GLU A 352 1.46 -6.83 -30.96
N GLY A 353 2.06 -7.13 -29.79
CA GLY A 353 2.49 -6.16 -28.79
C GLY A 353 1.74 -6.25 -27.48
N THR A 354 1.99 -5.27 -26.59
CA THR A 354 1.43 -5.23 -25.24
C THR A 354 0.92 -3.83 -24.92
N THR A 355 -0.16 -3.73 -24.17
CA THR A 355 -0.67 -2.48 -23.61
C THR A 355 -0.84 -2.62 -22.11
N PHE A 356 -0.13 -1.77 -21.36
CA PHE A 356 -0.35 -1.59 -19.92
C PHE A 356 -1.30 -0.42 -19.70
N TYR A 357 -2.28 -0.63 -18.82
CA TYR A 357 -3.21 0.39 -18.38
C TYR A 357 -2.98 0.68 -16.90
N ILE A 358 -2.83 1.95 -16.57
CA ILE A 358 -2.68 2.46 -15.21
C ILE A 358 -3.86 3.38 -14.95
N ASN A 359 -4.60 3.11 -13.87
CA ASN A 359 -5.72 3.93 -13.47
C ASN A 359 -5.46 4.43 -12.05
N VAL A 360 -5.37 5.75 -11.86
CA VAL A 360 -5.09 6.39 -10.56
C VAL A 360 -6.16 7.43 -10.24
N PRO A 361 -6.66 7.51 -9.00
CA PRO A 361 -7.62 8.52 -8.60
C PRO A 361 -6.97 9.92 -8.54
N ILE A 362 -7.72 10.96 -8.89
CA ILE A 362 -7.27 12.35 -8.80
C ILE A 362 -7.12 12.75 -7.33
N LYS A 363 -8.12 12.39 -6.50
CA LYS A 363 -8.10 12.65 -5.05
C LYS A 363 -8.11 11.35 -4.26
N GLN A 364 -7.31 11.27 -3.22
CA GLN A 364 -7.32 10.12 -2.32
C GLN A 364 -8.57 10.19 -1.41
N LYS A 365 -9.52 9.26 -1.55
CA LYS A 365 -10.65 9.15 -0.61
C LYS A 365 -10.11 8.74 0.76
N GLY A 366 -9.99 9.68 1.71
CA GLY A 366 -9.64 9.33 3.08
C GLY A 366 -8.80 10.30 3.89
N LYS A 367 -8.82 11.60 3.57
CA LYS A 367 -8.39 12.67 4.51
C LYS A 367 -9.38 13.83 4.38
N SER A 368 -10.55 13.67 4.97
CA SER A 368 -11.43 14.79 5.35
C SER A 368 -11.60 14.72 6.85
#